data_0b861450182747c9df5672a762bfbb61
#
_entry.id   0b861450182747c9df5672a762bfbb61
#
_cell.length_a   1.000
_cell.length_b   1.000
_cell.length_c   1.000
_cell.angle_alpha   90.00
_cell.angle_beta   90.00
_cell.angle_gamma   90.00
#
_symmetry.space_group_name_H-M   'P 1'
#
loop_
_entity.id
_entity.type
_entity.pdbx_description
1 polymer ?
#
loop_
_entity_poly.entity_id
_entity_poly.type
_entity_poly.pdbx_seq_one_letter_code
_entity_poly.pdbx_strand_id
1 'polypeptide(L)'
;MKPLRAFPLPLNVGTDICQISRIYNILTTPRATRFVERVLAREERPRLASLAGTLPLTGAGGCDPSTRDPEGWKVAAFMAGRFAAKEAAIKAHAHRRLTLHDVVIERRAEGARSETLGSGPPVARIRAAEEDAEEDESALISISHDGDYATAVCLAHDPGPTR
;
A
#
# COMPACT_ATOMS: atom_id res chain seq x y z
N MET A 1 37.78 -8.94 -7.61
CA MET A 1 36.67 -7.95 -7.62
C MET A 1 37.06 -6.78 -6.75
N LYS A 2 36.78 -5.54 -7.18
CA LYS A 2 36.92 -4.35 -6.28
C LYS A 2 35.77 -4.32 -5.26
N PRO A 3 36.01 -3.88 -4.03
CA PRO A 3 34.95 -3.72 -3.04
C PRO A 3 33.92 -2.68 -3.50
N LEU A 4 32.65 -2.90 -3.16
CA LEU A 4 31.58 -1.94 -3.45
C LEU A 4 31.75 -0.68 -2.58
N ARG A 5 31.65 0.49 -3.20
CA ARG A 5 31.50 1.74 -2.47
C ARG A 5 30.07 1.86 -1.96
N ALA A 6 29.90 2.23 -0.69
CA ALA A 6 28.57 2.47 -0.12
C ALA A 6 27.82 3.57 -0.90
N PHE A 7 26.50 3.42 -1.01
CA PHE A 7 25.65 4.46 -1.56
C PHE A 7 25.74 5.72 -0.68
N PRO A 8 25.92 6.93 -1.26
CA PRO A 8 26.31 8.12 -0.48
C PRO A 8 25.16 8.72 0.35
N LEU A 9 23.93 8.27 0.18
CA LEU A 9 22.76 8.77 0.92
C LEU A 9 22.20 7.67 1.81
N PRO A 10 21.70 8.00 3.02
CA PRO A 10 21.10 7.02 3.94
C PRO A 10 19.67 6.69 3.51
N LEU A 11 19.52 6.12 2.31
CA LEU A 11 18.22 5.80 1.72
C LEU A 11 18.19 4.37 1.20
N ASN A 12 17.08 3.70 1.49
CA ASN A 12 16.68 2.44 0.90
C ASN A 12 15.52 2.65 -0.07
N VAL A 13 15.47 1.83 -1.12
CA VAL A 13 14.38 1.79 -2.08
C VAL A 13 13.71 0.43 -2.08
N GLY A 14 12.39 0.43 -2.09
CA GLY A 14 11.58 -0.75 -2.31
C GLY A 14 10.61 -0.53 -3.46
N THR A 15 10.34 -1.57 -4.22
CA THR A 15 9.34 -1.53 -5.29
C THR A 15 8.55 -2.82 -5.33
N ASP A 16 7.29 -2.69 -5.71
CA ASP A 16 6.40 -3.83 -5.92
C ASP A 16 5.41 -3.57 -7.04
N ILE A 17 4.90 -4.66 -7.62
CA ILE A 17 3.87 -4.67 -8.66
C ILE A 17 2.81 -5.71 -8.33
N CYS A 18 1.54 -5.35 -8.48
CA CYS A 18 0.41 -6.21 -8.20
C CYS A 18 -0.57 -6.22 -9.37
N GLN A 19 -0.99 -7.42 -9.79
CA GLN A 19 -2.00 -7.58 -10.84
C GLN A 19 -3.39 -7.33 -10.28
N ILE A 20 -4.14 -6.40 -10.90
CA ILE A 20 -5.47 -5.97 -10.44
C ILE A 20 -6.51 -7.06 -10.64
N SER A 21 -6.48 -7.77 -11.77
CA SER A 21 -7.40 -8.89 -12.03
C SER A 21 -7.28 -10.03 -11.01
N ARG A 22 -6.06 -10.31 -10.53
CA ARG A 22 -5.84 -11.26 -9.43
C ARG A 22 -6.57 -10.83 -8.15
N ILE A 23 -6.50 -9.55 -7.81
CA ILE A 23 -7.19 -9.00 -6.65
C ILE A 23 -8.70 -8.99 -6.86
N TYR A 24 -9.17 -8.60 -8.05
CA TYR A 24 -10.60 -8.64 -8.40
C TYR A 24 -11.18 -10.03 -8.19
N ASN A 25 -10.50 -11.07 -8.71
CA ASN A 25 -10.92 -12.46 -8.52
C ASN A 25 -10.99 -12.89 -7.06
N ILE A 26 -10.08 -12.40 -6.19
CA ILE A 26 -10.16 -12.67 -4.75
C ILE A 26 -11.37 -11.98 -4.13
N LEU A 27 -11.62 -10.72 -4.49
CA LEU A 27 -12.70 -9.89 -3.92
C LEU A 27 -14.11 -10.38 -4.32
N THR A 28 -14.26 -11.16 -5.39
CA THR A 28 -15.52 -11.78 -5.79
C THR A 28 -15.77 -13.15 -5.12
N THR A 29 -14.87 -13.62 -4.26
CA THR A 29 -15.00 -14.88 -3.55
C THR A 29 -15.35 -14.67 -2.06
N PRO A 30 -15.81 -15.73 -1.35
CA PRO A 30 -15.99 -15.67 0.11
C PRO A 30 -14.72 -15.33 0.90
N ARG A 31 -13.56 -15.35 0.26
CA ARG A 31 -12.25 -14.97 0.88
C ARG A 31 -12.03 -13.47 0.91
N ALA A 32 -12.87 -12.64 0.28
CA ALA A 32 -12.72 -11.20 0.15
C ALA A 32 -12.46 -10.50 1.50
N THR A 33 -13.33 -10.72 2.47
CA THR A 33 -13.22 -10.10 3.81
C THR A 33 -11.89 -10.46 4.47
N ARG A 34 -11.53 -11.75 4.50
CA ARG A 34 -10.26 -12.19 5.10
C ARG A 34 -9.04 -11.61 4.39
N PHE A 35 -9.10 -11.48 3.06
CA PHE A 35 -8.02 -10.85 2.29
C PHE A 35 -7.87 -9.37 2.64
N VAL A 36 -8.98 -8.63 2.68
CA VAL A 36 -9.00 -7.22 3.07
C VAL A 36 -8.43 -7.03 4.49
N GLU A 37 -8.87 -7.85 5.44
CA GLU A 37 -8.39 -7.80 6.82
C GLU A 37 -6.90 -8.11 6.94
N ARG A 38 -6.36 -8.98 6.08
CA ARG A 38 -4.93 -9.30 6.04
C ARG A 38 -4.09 -8.16 5.47
N VAL A 39 -4.61 -7.42 4.49
CA VAL A 39 -3.87 -6.37 3.78
C VAL A 39 -4.00 -5.02 4.46
N LEU A 40 -5.23 -4.62 4.80
CA LEU A 40 -5.49 -3.29 5.34
C LEU A 40 -5.42 -3.26 6.86
N ALA A 41 -4.63 -2.33 7.38
CA ALA A 41 -4.71 -1.94 8.77
C ALA A 41 -6.10 -1.38 9.10
N ARG A 42 -6.46 -1.36 10.39
CA ARG A 42 -7.81 -0.98 10.84
C ARG A 42 -8.21 0.42 10.37
N GLU A 43 -7.25 1.33 10.35
CA GLU A 43 -7.41 2.73 9.98
C GLU A 43 -7.68 2.95 8.48
N GLU A 44 -7.29 2.00 7.64
CA GLU A 44 -7.47 2.08 6.18
C GLU A 44 -8.84 1.53 5.72
N ARG A 45 -9.48 0.68 6.53
CA ARG A 45 -10.72 -0.03 6.16
C ARG A 45 -11.91 0.89 5.90
N PRO A 46 -12.13 2.01 6.63
CA PRO A 46 -13.23 2.92 6.34
C PRO A 46 -13.22 3.46 4.91
N ARG A 47 -12.02 3.70 4.36
CA ARG A 47 -11.87 4.16 2.97
C ARG A 47 -12.29 3.08 1.97
N LEU A 48 -11.96 1.83 2.21
CA LEU A 48 -12.44 0.74 1.37
C LEU A 48 -13.95 0.58 1.48
N ALA A 49 -14.51 0.65 2.68
CA ALA A 49 -15.95 0.53 2.90
C ALA A 49 -16.74 1.62 2.15
N SER A 50 -16.19 2.83 2.03
CA SER A 50 -16.80 3.91 1.24
C SER A 50 -16.75 3.67 -0.27
N LEU A 51 -15.84 2.81 -0.76
CA LEU A 51 -15.69 2.47 -2.18
C LEU A 51 -16.47 1.21 -2.57
N ALA A 52 -16.45 0.19 -1.70
CA ALA A 52 -16.92 -1.15 -2.04
C ALA A 52 -18.39 -1.41 -1.70
N GLY A 53 -18.98 -0.63 -0.78
CA GLY A 53 -20.27 -0.98 -0.18
C GLY A 53 -20.15 -2.29 0.61
N THR A 54 -20.54 -3.43 0.01
CA THR A 54 -20.49 -4.75 0.64
C THR A 54 -19.48 -5.68 -0.04
N LEU A 55 -18.87 -6.58 0.75
CA LEU A 55 -18.02 -7.67 0.26
C LEU A 55 -18.68 -9.03 0.57
N PRO A 56 -18.47 -10.05 -0.28
CA PRO A 56 -17.73 -10.04 -1.54
C PRO A 56 -18.42 -9.19 -2.62
N LEU A 57 -17.63 -8.73 -3.61
CA LEU A 57 -18.16 -7.99 -4.75
C LEU A 57 -19.10 -8.90 -5.56
N THR A 58 -20.23 -8.36 -5.99
CA THR A 58 -21.24 -9.07 -6.78
C THR A 58 -20.91 -9.12 -8.28
N GLY A 59 -19.63 -9.08 -8.65
CA GLY A 59 -19.17 -8.99 -10.02
C GLY A 59 -19.54 -10.16 -10.89
N ALA A 60 -20.52 -9.99 -11.77
CA ALA A 60 -20.99 -11.01 -12.70
C ALA A 60 -20.14 -11.12 -13.99
N GLY A 61 -19.14 -10.23 -14.21
CA GLY A 61 -18.51 -10.06 -15.51
C GLY A 61 -17.08 -10.59 -15.68
N GLY A 62 -16.50 -11.22 -14.66
CA GLY A 62 -15.09 -11.66 -14.74
C GLY A 62 -14.11 -10.48 -14.86
N CYS A 63 -12.91 -10.75 -15.39
CA CYS A 63 -11.83 -9.73 -15.52
C CYS A 63 -11.73 -9.10 -16.91
N ASP A 64 -12.56 -9.51 -17.87
CA ASP A 64 -12.55 -8.98 -19.22
C ASP A 64 -12.99 -7.50 -19.21
N PRO A 65 -12.23 -6.58 -19.82
CA PRO A 65 -12.54 -5.15 -19.84
C PRO A 65 -13.92 -4.80 -20.38
N SER A 66 -14.50 -5.63 -21.27
CA SER A 66 -15.81 -5.41 -21.86
C SER A 66 -16.97 -5.85 -20.96
N THR A 67 -16.73 -6.74 -19.99
CA THR A 67 -17.79 -7.36 -19.19
C THR A 67 -17.62 -7.15 -17.68
N ARG A 68 -16.43 -6.72 -17.23
CA ARG A 68 -16.15 -6.51 -15.82
C ARG A 68 -16.99 -5.37 -15.22
N ASP A 69 -17.37 -5.52 -13.96
CA ASP A 69 -17.99 -4.46 -13.18
C ASP A 69 -16.99 -3.30 -12.94
N PRO A 70 -17.25 -2.08 -13.46
CA PRO A 70 -16.33 -0.95 -13.31
C PRO A 70 -16.09 -0.53 -11.85
N GLU A 71 -17.11 -0.61 -11.00
CA GLU A 71 -16.98 -0.22 -9.59
C GLU A 71 -16.16 -1.26 -8.82
N GLY A 72 -16.45 -2.54 -9.02
CA GLY A 72 -15.64 -3.61 -8.47
C GLY A 72 -14.18 -3.56 -8.93
N TRP A 73 -13.94 -3.14 -10.19
CA TRP A 73 -12.58 -2.95 -10.69
C TRP A 73 -11.86 -1.79 -9.99
N LYS A 74 -12.53 -0.68 -9.68
CA LYS A 74 -11.97 0.42 -8.90
C LYS A 74 -11.57 -0.03 -7.50
N VAL A 75 -12.40 -0.86 -6.87
CA VAL A 75 -12.10 -1.47 -5.56
C VAL A 75 -10.87 -2.36 -5.66
N ALA A 76 -10.79 -3.21 -6.68
CA ALA A 76 -9.64 -4.09 -6.90
C ALA A 76 -8.35 -3.31 -7.18
N ALA A 77 -8.42 -2.25 -7.99
CA ALA A 77 -7.29 -1.36 -8.26
C ALA A 77 -6.81 -0.65 -6.98
N PHE A 78 -7.74 -0.15 -6.16
CA PHE A 78 -7.40 0.42 -4.86
C PHE A 78 -6.67 -0.60 -3.97
N MET A 79 -7.20 -1.81 -3.85
CA MET A 79 -6.60 -2.87 -3.04
C MET A 79 -5.23 -3.31 -3.57
N ALA A 80 -5.08 -3.43 -4.91
CA ALA A 80 -3.81 -3.76 -5.55
C ALA A 80 -2.76 -2.68 -5.29
N GLY A 81 -3.14 -1.40 -5.39
CA GLY A 81 -2.25 -0.29 -5.06
C GLY A 81 -1.84 -0.27 -3.58
N ARG A 82 -2.76 -0.58 -2.66
CA ARG A 82 -2.44 -0.71 -1.22
C ARG A 82 -1.50 -1.88 -0.95
N PHE A 83 -1.75 -3.01 -1.57
CA PHE A 83 -0.89 -4.19 -1.44
C PHE A 83 0.52 -3.88 -1.95
N ALA A 84 0.66 -3.39 -3.19
CA ALA A 84 1.95 -3.04 -3.76
C ALA A 84 2.70 -1.98 -2.93
N ALA A 85 1.98 -0.97 -2.41
CA ALA A 85 2.57 0.07 -1.57
C ALA A 85 3.17 -0.47 -0.27
N LYS A 86 2.46 -1.38 0.40
CA LYS A 86 2.93 -2.01 1.65
C LYS A 86 4.11 -2.94 1.41
N GLU A 87 4.06 -3.76 0.36
CA GLU A 87 5.18 -4.62 -0.02
C GLU A 87 6.42 -3.79 -0.41
N ALA A 88 6.25 -2.67 -1.14
CA ALA A 88 7.34 -1.75 -1.44
C ALA A 88 7.93 -1.15 -0.16
N ALA A 89 7.10 -0.74 0.79
CA ALA A 89 7.56 -0.22 2.08
C ALA A 89 8.30 -1.28 2.90
N ILE A 90 7.80 -2.50 2.96
CA ILE A 90 8.48 -3.63 3.62
C ILE A 90 9.86 -3.89 3.01
N LYS A 91 9.97 -3.88 1.68
CA LYS A 91 11.25 -4.05 0.97
C LYS A 91 12.24 -2.91 1.23
N ALA A 92 11.74 -1.67 1.38
CA ALA A 92 12.56 -0.51 1.70
C ALA A 92 13.09 -0.52 3.14
N HIS A 93 12.45 -1.26 4.07
CA HIS A 93 12.86 -1.38 5.47
C HIS A 93 13.55 -2.73 5.73
N ALA A 94 14.55 -3.09 4.91
CA ALA A 94 15.26 -4.36 4.99
C ALA A 94 15.94 -4.63 6.35
N HIS A 95 16.22 -3.57 7.13
CA HIS A 95 16.81 -3.64 8.45
C HIS A 95 15.80 -4.08 9.54
N ARG A 96 14.50 -4.11 9.22
CA ARG A 96 13.42 -4.40 10.18
C ARG A 96 12.40 -5.37 9.57
N ARG A 97 11.94 -6.32 10.37
CA ARG A 97 10.91 -7.28 9.93
C ARG A 97 9.53 -6.67 10.12
N LEU A 98 8.93 -6.19 9.03
CA LEU A 98 7.59 -5.60 9.00
C LEU A 98 6.55 -6.58 8.49
N THR A 99 5.33 -6.44 9.00
CA THR A 99 4.11 -7.06 8.45
C THR A 99 3.29 -6.02 7.65
N LEU A 100 2.28 -6.47 6.92
CA LEU A 100 1.37 -5.56 6.20
C LEU A 100 0.60 -4.60 7.14
N HIS A 101 0.42 -4.97 8.42
CA HIS A 101 -0.26 -4.13 9.39
C HIS A 101 0.65 -3.10 10.08
N ASP A 102 1.96 -3.30 10.01
CA ASP A 102 2.92 -2.31 10.51
C ASP A 102 3.07 -1.12 9.55
N VAL A 103 2.56 -1.26 8.33
CA VAL A 103 2.58 -0.21 7.31
C VAL A 103 1.17 0.31 7.08
N VAL A 104 0.94 1.59 7.34
CA VAL A 104 -0.34 2.28 7.07
C VAL A 104 -0.13 3.30 5.96
N ILE A 105 -0.87 3.19 4.87
CA ILE A 105 -0.78 4.14 3.75
C ILE A 105 -1.81 5.26 3.95
N GLU A 106 -1.31 6.41 4.29
CA GLU A 106 -2.09 7.62 4.54
C GLU A 106 -1.96 8.64 3.40
N ARG A 107 -2.74 9.69 3.44
CA ARG A 107 -2.50 10.90 2.66
C ARG A 107 -1.92 11.96 3.56
N ARG A 108 -0.86 12.62 3.12
CA ARG A 108 -0.25 13.70 3.86
C ARG A 108 -1.27 14.83 4.00
N ALA A 109 -1.61 15.20 5.23
CA ALA A 109 -2.35 16.42 5.49
C ALA A 109 -1.39 17.59 5.24
N GLU A 110 -1.53 18.31 4.14
CA GLU A 110 -0.85 19.58 3.96
C GLU A 110 -1.59 20.60 4.79
N GLY A 111 -0.95 21.09 5.87
CA GLY A 111 -1.26 22.24 6.70
C GLY A 111 -2.73 22.68 6.82
N ALA A 112 -3.04 23.63 7.70
CA ALA A 112 -4.37 24.16 8.01
C ALA A 112 -5.18 24.79 6.82
N ARG A 113 -4.78 24.57 5.58
CA ARG A 113 -5.44 25.02 4.33
C ARG A 113 -6.04 23.89 3.49
N SER A 114 -5.87 22.64 3.86
CA SER A 114 -6.45 21.50 3.10
C SER A 114 -7.83 21.14 3.63
N GLU A 115 -8.80 22.01 3.44
CA GLU A 115 -10.23 21.66 3.52
C GLU A 115 -10.67 20.76 2.32
N THR A 116 -9.81 20.55 1.34
CA THR A 116 -10.04 19.60 0.25
C THR A 116 -9.64 18.21 0.70
N LEU A 117 -10.65 17.43 1.09
CA LEU A 117 -10.55 16.03 1.49
C LEU A 117 -9.53 15.25 0.65
N GLY A 118 -8.35 15.01 1.23
CA GLY A 118 -7.50 13.88 0.87
C GLY A 118 -6.83 13.92 -0.49
N SER A 119 -6.42 15.07 -1.04
CA SER A 119 -5.70 15.18 -2.32
C SER A 119 -4.16 15.19 -2.19
N GLY A 120 -3.60 15.14 -0.99
CA GLY A 120 -2.15 15.09 -0.77
C GLY A 120 -1.50 13.79 -1.27
N PRO A 121 -0.18 13.81 -1.55
CA PRO A 121 0.55 12.61 -1.93
C PRO A 121 0.45 11.53 -0.84
N PRO A 122 0.46 10.25 -1.22
CA PRO A 122 0.48 9.17 -0.24
C PRO A 122 1.79 9.18 0.54
N VAL A 123 1.71 8.78 1.80
CA VAL A 123 2.85 8.54 2.68
C VAL A 123 2.66 7.19 3.36
N ALA A 124 3.75 6.45 3.55
CA ALA A 124 3.72 5.24 4.37
C ALA A 124 4.12 5.62 5.80
N ARG A 125 3.22 5.40 6.74
CA ARG A 125 3.51 5.39 8.17
C ARG A 125 3.95 3.99 8.55
N ILE A 126 5.10 3.86 9.16
CA ILE A 126 5.66 2.62 9.65
C ILE A 126 5.55 2.64 11.17
N ARG A 127 4.78 1.74 11.72
CA ARG A 127 4.57 1.68 13.17
C ARG A 127 5.89 1.42 13.88
N ALA A 128 6.12 2.13 14.96
CA ALA A 128 7.27 1.92 15.82
C ALA A 128 7.37 0.45 16.28
N ALA A 129 8.59 -0.03 16.52
CA ALA A 129 8.81 -1.39 16.98
C ALA A 129 8.47 -1.54 18.47
N GLU A 130 8.66 -0.47 19.23
CA GLU A 130 8.46 -0.39 20.67
C GLU A 130 7.17 0.38 20.95
N GLU A 131 6.32 -0.15 21.85
CA GLU A 131 5.06 0.52 22.23
C GLU A 131 5.29 1.89 22.89
N ASP A 132 6.48 2.09 23.49
CA ASP A 132 6.87 3.33 24.16
C ASP A 132 7.55 4.35 23.24
N ALA A 133 7.71 4.06 21.96
CA ALA A 133 8.28 5.01 21.00
C ALA A 133 7.35 6.23 20.82
N GLU A 134 7.94 7.43 20.89
CA GLU A 134 7.18 8.67 20.81
C GLU A 134 6.56 8.92 19.43
N GLU A 135 7.14 8.37 18.35
CA GLU A 135 6.70 8.62 16.97
C GLU A 135 6.86 7.39 16.07
N ASP A 136 5.93 7.24 15.12
CA ASP A 136 6.06 6.31 14.00
C ASP A 136 6.99 6.88 12.93
N GLU A 137 7.67 6.01 12.18
CA GLU A 137 8.50 6.44 11.05
C GLU A 137 7.63 6.77 9.84
N SER A 138 8.10 7.66 8.97
CA SER A 138 7.46 7.96 7.70
C SER A 138 8.37 7.66 6.52
N ALA A 139 7.80 7.08 5.46
CA ALA A 139 8.50 6.83 4.21
C ALA A 139 7.74 7.44 3.03
N LEU A 140 8.49 7.94 2.03
CA LEU A 140 7.90 8.48 0.81
C LEU A 140 7.41 7.34 -0.07
N ILE A 141 6.19 7.48 -0.61
CA ILE A 141 5.62 6.46 -1.46
C ILE A 141 4.95 7.06 -2.70
N SER A 142 5.09 6.37 -3.81
CA SER A 142 4.38 6.68 -5.05
C SER A 142 3.64 5.43 -5.52
N ILE A 143 2.40 5.59 -5.96
CA ILE A 143 1.55 4.51 -6.44
C ILE A 143 1.03 4.89 -7.83
N SER A 144 1.16 4.00 -8.78
CA SER A 144 0.66 4.16 -10.15
C SER A 144 -0.15 2.94 -10.58
N HIS A 145 -1.10 3.17 -11.49
CA HIS A 145 -1.92 2.11 -12.09
C HIS A 145 -1.89 2.26 -13.60
N ASP A 146 -1.69 1.15 -14.30
CA ASP A 146 -1.81 1.10 -15.75
C ASP A 146 -2.34 -0.27 -16.18
N GLY A 147 -3.39 -0.26 -16.99
CA GLY A 147 -4.05 -1.47 -17.47
C GLY A 147 -4.47 -2.41 -16.33
N ASP A 148 -3.85 -3.58 -16.27
CA ASP A 148 -4.13 -4.62 -15.27
C ASP A 148 -3.12 -4.59 -14.09
N TYR A 149 -2.32 -3.55 -13.95
CA TYR A 149 -1.28 -3.52 -12.93
C TYR A 149 -1.35 -2.25 -12.06
N ALA A 150 -1.06 -2.45 -10.78
CA ALA A 150 -0.71 -1.41 -9.83
C ALA A 150 0.75 -1.59 -9.45
N THR A 151 1.52 -0.50 -9.42
CA THR A 151 2.91 -0.50 -8.96
C THR A 151 3.11 0.53 -7.88
N ALA A 152 4.08 0.29 -7.01
CA ALA A 152 4.48 1.24 -6.00
C ALA A 152 6.00 1.29 -5.84
N VAL A 153 6.50 2.47 -5.49
CA VAL A 153 7.89 2.72 -5.11
C VAL A 153 7.88 3.37 -3.73
N CYS A 154 8.75 2.89 -2.85
CA CYS A 154 8.96 3.45 -1.52
C CYS A 154 10.43 3.88 -1.37
N LEU A 155 10.64 5.07 -0.82
CA LEU A 155 11.94 5.55 -0.35
C LEU A 155 11.87 5.69 1.17
N ALA A 156 12.74 4.99 1.87
CA ALA A 156 12.83 4.99 3.33
C ALA A 156 14.23 5.38 3.80
N HIS A 157 14.32 5.85 5.02
CA HIS A 157 15.61 6.08 5.67
C HIS A 157 16.34 4.75 5.91
N ASP A 158 17.62 4.70 5.65
CA ASP A 158 18.51 3.61 6.01
C ASP A 158 19.28 3.98 7.27
N PRO A 159 18.98 3.40 8.44
CA PRO A 159 19.70 3.71 9.67
C PRO A 159 21.16 3.20 9.67
N GLY A 160 21.56 2.48 8.60
CA GLY A 160 22.85 1.84 8.54
C GLY A 160 22.95 0.61 9.47
N PRO A 161 24.12 -0.04 9.53
CA PRO A 161 24.33 -1.16 10.43
C PRO A 161 24.26 -0.67 11.89
N THR A 162 23.35 -1.23 12.66
CA THR A 162 23.35 -1.09 14.14
C THR A 162 24.70 -1.57 14.66
N ARG A 163 25.46 -0.68 15.27
CA ARG A 163 26.73 -0.99 15.93
C ARG A 163 26.49 -1.76 17.21
#